data_7c6455b6854493fc01a736aed85ac58c
#
_entry.id   7c6455b6854493fc01a736aed85ac58c
#
_cell.length_a   1.000
_cell.length_b   1.000
_cell.length_c   1.000
_cell.angle_alpha   90.00
_cell.angle_beta   90.00
_cell.angle_gamma   90.00
#
_symmetry.space_group_name_H-M   'P 1'
#
loop_
_entity.id
_entity.type
_entity.pdbx_description
1 polymer ?
#
loop_
_entity_poly.entity_id
_entity_poly.type
_entity_poly.pdbx_seq_one_letter_code
_entity_poly.pdbx_strand_id
1 'polypeptide(L)'
;MAQRLRTDWTLFFTVVAMVCFGLVMVYSASSVTADIRYHDTTRFFLRQLGWAVISFAAMMWLKRHDYRLLKSSRWAFLPLSIVLILLVVVYFLDGKTHRWFHFGIASFQPSEFAKPVLAIFLAWFVDMRKNAINTKHTIVPASMALGGLAIAVAVADLGTAIVLVLTATVVFYVAGLDRRFFVTALCVLMLFSGIAIISKPYRIARVVGFIPHGYEMLAYFDKSGSIRAYLAESKTSDTGYQALQSKIAVGSGGALGVGLMQGRQKLFYLPEAHTDFIYAVVGEELGLFGCTAVLAGFLLLLWRGLRLYWLSPDDFGRYLALALTSSIFFQALINMSVVVGLGPTKGIPLPMISFGGSSLLATLIACGLLLSVSDRSG
;
A
#
# COMPACT_ATOMS: atom_id res chain seq x y z
N MET A 1 -38.17 -2.02 12.82
CA MET A 1 -37.60 -0.68 13.08
C MET A 1 -36.58 -0.37 11.99
N ALA A 2 -36.77 0.71 11.24
CA ALA A 2 -35.80 1.16 10.25
C ALA A 2 -34.52 1.60 10.98
N GLN A 3 -33.44 0.88 10.81
CA GLN A 3 -32.13 1.24 11.36
C GLN A 3 -31.72 2.55 10.71
N ARG A 4 -31.59 3.63 11.50
CA ARG A 4 -31.12 4.93 10.97
C ARG A 4 -29.67 4.76 10.56
N LEU A 5 -29.40 4.78 9.27
CA LEU A 5 -28.07 4.78 8.70
C LEU A 5 -27.33 6.06 9.16
N ARG A 6 -26.34 5.90 10.02
CA ARG A 6 -25.51 7.02 10.49
C ARG A 6 -24.14 6.94 9.84
N THR A 7 -24.00 7.68 8.76
CA THR A 7 -22.69 7.83 8.10
C THR A 7 -21.64 8.34 9.08
N ASP A 8 -20.48 7.70 9.11
CA ASP A 8 -19.30 8.24 9.78
C ASP A 8 -18.72 9.43 8.99
N TRP A 9 -19.26 10.62 9.27
CA TRP A 9 -18.81 11.85 8.62
C TRP A 9 -17.33 12.15 8.87
N THR A 10 -16.79 11.77 10.03
CA THR A 10 -15.37 11.96 10.33
C THR A 10 -14.51 11.15 9.36
N LEU A 11 -14.82 9.86 9.19
CA LEU A 11 -14.12 9.00 8.24
C LEU A 11 -14.24 9.55 6.81
N PHE A 12 -15.45 9.93 6.40
CA PHE A 12 -15.71 10.47 5.07
C PHE A 12 -14.90 11.73 4.78
N PHE A 13 -14.97 12.75 5.67
CA PHE A 13 -14.24 13.99 5.47
C PHE A 13 -12.71 13.80 5.56
N THR A 14 -12.22 12.87 6.40
CA THR A 14 -10.80 12.54 6.44
C THR A 14 -10.33 12.00 5.08
N VAL A 15 -11.06 11.06 4.48
CA VAL A 15 -10.73 10.51 3.16
C VAL A 15 -10.75 11.61 2.09
N VAL A 16 -11.80 12.43 2.06
CA VAL A 16 -11.91 13.54 1.09
C VAL A 16 -10.77 14.53 1.26
N ALA A 17 -10.47 14.94 2.48
CA ALA A 17 -9.38 15.89 2.77
C ALA A 17 -8.02 15.34 2.33
N MET A 18 -7.74 14.04 2.58
CA MET A 18 -6.49 13.41 2.16
C MET A 18 -6.38 13.30 0.63
N VAL A 19 -7.48 13.01 -0.07
CA VAL A 19 -7.48 12.97 -1.55
C VAL A 19 -7.27 14.37 -2.12
N CYS A 20 -7.95 15.39 -1.60
CA CYS A 20 -7.77 16.79 -2.02
C CYS A 20 -6.33 17.26 -1.76
N PHE A 21 -5.78 16.97 -0.58
CA PHE A 21 -4.40 17.25 -0.26
C PHE A 21 -3.44 16.52 -1.23
N GLY A 22 -3.69 15.25 -1.52
CA GLY A 22 -2.93 14.47 -2.49
C GLY A 22 -2.91 15.08 -3.88
N LEU A 23 -4.06 15.58 -4.37
CA LEU A 23 -4.14 16.28 -5.66
C LEU A 23 -3.26 17.54 -5.70
N VAL A 24 -3.26 18.33 -4.62
CA VAL A 24 -2.39 19.52 -4.51
C VAL A 24 -0.91 19.11 -4.52
N MET A 25 -0.54 18.09 -3.74
CA MET A 25 0.84 17.63 -3.66
C MET A 25 1.32 16.94 -4.94
N VAL A 26 0.45 16.22 -5.64
CA VAL A 26 0.78 15.65 -6.96
C VAL A 26 1.06 16.76 -7.96
N TYR A 27 0.26 17.83 -7.99
CA TYR A 27 0.53 18.98 -8.83
C TYR A 27 1.88 19.63 -8.49
N SER A 28 2.14 19.89 -7.19
CA SER A 28 3.41 20.44 -6.76
C SER A 28 4.61 19.58 -7.14
N ALA A 29 4.53 18.27 -6.89
CA ALA A 29 5.63 17.34 -7.12
C ALA A 29 5.91 17.06 -8.61
N SER A 30 4.90 17.21 -9.49
CA SER A 30 5.02 16.79 -10.88
C SER A 30 5.05 17.92 -11.91
N SER A 31 4.66 19.15 -11.57
CA SER A 31 4.48 20.26 -12.51
C SER A 31 5.72 20.54 -13.36
N VAL A 32 6.90 20.63 -12.73
CA VAL A 32 8.15 20.90 -13.45
C VAL A 32 8.56 19.74 -14.35
N THR A 33 8.44 18.51 -13.85
CA THR A 33 8.73 17.30 -14.66
C THR A 33 7.77 17.17 -15.85
N ALA A 34 6.52 17.55 -15.66
CA ALA A 34 5.50 17.55 -16.69
C ALA A 34 5.78 18.61 -17.78
N ASP A 35 6.19 19.81 -17.36
CA ASP A 35 6.54 20.89 -18.26
C ASP A 35 7.72 20.53 -19.17
N ILE A 36 8.82 20.04 -18.58
CA ILE A 36 10.03 19.68 -19.33
C ILE A 36 9.80 18.49 -20.28
N ARG A 37 9.02 17.47 -19.85
CA ARG A 37 8.83 16.25 -20.66
C ARG A 37 7.71 16.35 -21.67
N TYR A 38 6.67 17.12 -21.36
CA TYR A 38 5.41 17.10 -22.13
C TYR A 38 4.93 18.48 -22.54
N HIS A 39 5.62 19.57 -22.13
CA HIS A 39 5.21 20.97 -22.33
C HIS A 39 3.80 21.26 -21.81
N ASP A 40 3.40 20.56 -20.72
CA ASP A 40 2.11 20.69 -20.07
C ASP A 40 2.24 20.42 -18.58
N THR A 41 2.26 21.49 -17.78
CA THR A 41 2.43 21.45 -16.33
C THR A 41 1.30 20.71 -15.61
N THR A 42 0.13 20.60 -16.23
CA THR A 42 -1.10 20.06 -15.62
C THR A 42 -1.34 18.58 -15.91
N ARG A 43 -0.57 17.97 -16.79
CA ARG A 43 -0.80 16.62 -17.32
C ARG A 43 -1.00 15.54 -16.27
N PHE A 44 -0.11 15.47 -15.27
CA PHE A 44 -0.23 14.48 -14.18
C PHE A 44 -1.40 14.81 -13.25
N PHE A 45 -1.61 16.09 -12.96
CA PHE A 45 -2.72 16.56 -12.14
C PHE A 45 -4.08 16.20 -12.77
N LEU A 46 -4.31 16.51 -14.03
CA LEU A 46 -5.58 16.21 -14.72
C LEU A 46 -5.83 14.71 -14.79
N ARG A 47 -4.78 13.93 -15.00
CA ARG A 47 -4.88 12.46 -15.00
C ARG A 47 -5.25 11.93 -13.62
N GLN A 48 -4.62 12.45 -12.56
CA GLN A 48 -4.95 12.08 -11.17
C GLN A 48 -6.36 12.53 -10.78
N LEU A 49 -6.78 13.72 -11.21
CA LEU A 49 -8.12 14.24 -11.00
C LEU A 49 -9.18 13.35 -11.65
N GLY A 50 -8.97 12.91 -12.90
CA GLY A 50 -9.85 11.97 -13.58
C GLY A 50 -9.99 10.65 -12.78
N TRP A 51 -8.87 10.09 -12.33
CA TRP A 51 -8.90 8.91 -11.45
C TRP A 51 -9.57 9.18 -10.11
N ALA A 52 -9.40 10.36 -9.53
CA ALA A 52 -10.05 10.74 -8.27
C ALA A 52 -11.57 10.78 -8.42
N VAL A 53 -12.09 11.34 -9.51
CA VAL A 53 -13.54 11.36 -9.80
C VAL A 53 -14.11 9.95 -9.94
N ILE A 54 -13.45 9.09 -10.74
CA ILE A 54 -13.87 7.69 -10.94
C ILE A 54 -13.83 6.94 -9.59
N SER A 55 -12.75 7.09 -8.84
CA SER A 55 -12.56 6.42 -7.55
C SER A 55 -13.56 6.89 -6.50
N PHE A 56 -13.88 8.19 -6.48
CA PHE A 56 -14.90 8.76 -5.60
C PHE A 56 -16.30 8.26 -5.96
N ALA A 57 -16.63 8.17 -7.25
CA ALA A 57 -17.88 7.59 -7.70
C ALA A 57 -18.01 6.11 -7.27
N ALA A 58 -16.94 5.32 -7.42
CA ALA A 58 -16.88 3.94 -6.95
C ALA A 58 -17.05 3.82 -5.42
N MET A 59 -16.39 4.69 -4.65
CA MET A 59 -16.53 4.78 -3.20
C MET A 59 -17.98 5.05 -2.80
N MET A 60 -18.61 6.04 -3.42
CA MET A 60 -20.01 6.41 -3.12
C MET A 60 -21.02 5.34 -3.57
N TRP A 61 -20.70 4.64 -4.67
CA TRP A 61 -21.52 3.51 -5.12
C TRP A 61 -21.47 2.37 -4.10
N LEU A 62 -20.27 1.96 -3.66
CA LEU A 62 -20.08 0.90 -2.65
C LEU A 62 -20.70 1.28 -1.29
N LYS A 63 -20.56 2.53 -0.87
CA LYS A 63 -21.20 3.01 0.35
C LYS A 63 -22.72 2.78 0.37
N ARG A 64 -23.39 2.95 -0.79
CA ARG A 64 -24.86 2.77 -0.90
C ARG A 64 -25.26 1.29 -0.83
N HIS A 65 -24.38 0.37 -1.24
CA HIS A 65 -24.67 -1.06 -1.24
C HIS A 65 -24.36 -1.70 0.11
N ASP A 66 -25.10 -2.74 0.46
CA ASP A 66 -24.86 -3.46 1.71
C ASP A 66 -23.63 -4.34 1.61
N TYR A 67 -22.65 -4.11 2.48
CA TYR A 67 -21.44 -4.94 2.55
C TYR A 67 -21.74 -6.41 2.83
N ARG A 68 -22.90 -6.72 3.48
CA ARG A 68 -23.35 -8.09 3.77
C ARG A 68 -23.60 -8.91 2.52
N LEU A 69 -23.87 -8.28 1.37
CA LEU A 69 -23.96 -8.96 0.08
C LEU A 69 -22.66 -9.66 -0.30
N LEU A 70 -21.52 -9.17 0.21
CA LEU A 70 -20.21 -9.78 0.02
C LEU A 70 -19.96 -10.99 0.93
N LYS A 71 -20.85 -11.25 1.92
CA LYS A 71 -20.77 -12.37 2.83
C LYS A 71 -21.21 -13.68 2.17
N SER A 72 -20.52 -14.07 1.10
CA SER A 72 -20.75 -15.33 0.43
C SER A 72 -19.46 -15.91 -0.13
N SER A 73 -19.37 -17.24 -0.24
CA SER A 73 -18.21 -17.89 -0.83
C SER A 73 -17.93 -17.42 -2.26
N ARG A 74 -18.97 -17.11 -3.03
CA ARG A 74 -18.82 -16.58 -4.39
C ARG A 74 -18.02 -15.26 -4.38
N TRP A 75 -18.37 -14.31 -3.52
CA TRP A 75 -17.68 -13.01 -3.42
C TRP A 75 -16.33 -13.10 -2.72
N ALA A 76 -16.08 -14.14 -1.93
CA ALA A 76 -14.77 -14.40 -1.34
C ALA A 76 -13.78 -14.96 -2.36
N PHE A 77 -14.20 -15.91 -3.19
CA PHE A 77 -13.29 -16.63 -4.10
C PHE A 77 -13.24 -16.03 -5.51
N LEU A 78 -14.35 -15.56 -6.08
CA LEU A 78 -14.38 -15.05 -7.46
C LEU A 78 -13.46 -13.85 -7.66
N PRO A 79 -13.50 -12.76 -6.84
CA PRO A 79 -12.56 -11.65 -7.00
C PRO A 79 -11.11 -12.08 -6.73
N LEU A 80 -10.88 -12.99 -5.78
CA LEU A 80 -9.55 -13.54 -5.49
C LEU A 80 -8.97 -14.27 -6.71
N SER A 81 -9.78 -15.14 -7.33
CA SER A 81 -9.38 -15.85 -8.54
C SER A 81 -9.12 -14.91 -9.72
N ILE A 82 -9.96 -13.90 -9.89
CA ILE A 82 -9.77 -12.87 -10.94
C ILE A 82 -8.43 -12.15 -10.74
N VAL A 83 -8.15 -11.70 -9.51
CA VAL A 83 -6.87 -11.00 -9.23
C VAL A 83 -5.69 -11.93 -9.46
N LEU A 84 -5.75 -13.21 -9.05
CA LEU A 84 -4.70 -14.19 -9.29
C LEU A 84 -4.47 -14.41 -10.80
N ILE A 85 -5.53 -14.57 -11.58
CA ILE A 85 -5.44 -14.70 -13.04
C ILE A 85 -4.81 -13.44 -13.66
N LEU A 86 -5.26 -12.25 -13.25
CA LEU A 86 -4.69 -10.98 -13.74
C LEU A 86 -3.21 -10.82 -13.38
N LEU A 87 -2.77 -11.26 -12.19
CA LEU A 87 -1.36 -11.27 -11.81
C LEU A 87 -0.53 -12.20 -12.69
N VAL A 88 -1.06 -13.39 -12.99
CA VAL A 88 -0.38 -14.34 -13.90
C VAL A 88 -0.34 -13.76 -15.32
N VAL A 89 -1.44 -13.22 -15.82
CA VAL A 89 -1.50 -12.64 -17.17
C VAL A 89 -0.53 -11.46 -17.31
N VAL A 90 -0.50 -10.53 -16.34
CA VAL A 90 0.41 -9.38 -16.40
C VAL A 90 1.87 -9.80 -16.34
N TYR A 91 2.20 -10.88 -15.63
CA TYR A 91 3.55 -11.41 -15.56
C TYR A 91 4.09 -11.79 -16.95
N PHE A 92 3.25 -12.35 -17.82
CA PHE A 92 3.63 -12.72 -19.18
C PHE A 92 3.54 -11.57 -20.18
N LEU A 93 2.60 -10.62 -20.00
CA LEU A 93 2.40 -9.52 -20.93
C LEU A 93 3.37 -8.36 -20.72
N ASP A 94 3.69 -8.01 -19.47
CA ASP A 94 4.63 -6.95 -19.15
C ASP A 94 6.06 -7.50 -19.01
N GLY A 95 6.78 -7.56 -20.10
CA GLY A 95 8.15 -8.11 -20.13
C GLY A 95 9.20 -7.27 -19.39
N LYS A 96 8.87 -6.05 -18.92
CA LYS A 96 9.83 -5.16 -18.25
C LYS A 96 9.69 -5.20 -16.73
N THR A 97 8.50 -4.92 -16.22
CA THR A 97 8.26 -4.76 -14.79
C THR A 97 7.41 -5.88 -14.20
N HIS A 98 6.70 -6.64 -15.04
CA HIS A 98 5.76 -7.72 -14.67
C HIS A 98 4.65 -7.27 -13.72
N ARG A 99 4.22 -5.98 -13.84
CA ARG A 99 3.33 -5.34 -12.86
C ARG A 99 2.12 -4.65 -13.47
N TRP A 100 2.26 -4.10 -14.70
CA TRP A 100 1.34 -3.12 -15.23
C TRP A 100 0.68 -3.59 -16.51
N PHE A 101 -0.63 -3.44 -16.59
CA PHE A 101 -1.33 -3.38 -17.86
C PHE A 101 -1.30 -1.95 -18.37
N HIS A 102 -0.78 -1.74 -19.57
CA HIS A 102 -0.72 -0.45 -20.23
C HIS A 102 -1.82 -0.34 -21.29
N PHE A 103 -2.83 0.48 -21.02
CA PHE A 103 -3.94 0.76 -21.93
C PHE A 103 -3.81 2.20 -22.48
N GLY A 104 -2.75 2.46 -23.22
CA GLY A 104 -2.47 3.80 -23.76
C GLY A 104 -2.33 4.87 -22.67
N ILE A 105 -3.40 5.61 -22.39
CA ILE A 105 -3.39 6.70 -21.41
C ILE A 105 -3.48 6.19 -19.95
N ALA A 106 -4.06 5.02 -19.74
CA ALA A 106 -4.28 4.43 -18.42
C ALA A 106 -3.32 3.27 -18.15
N SER A 107 -2.84 3.14 -16.92
CA SER A 107 -2.11 1.97 -16.43
C SER A 107 -2.86 1.35 -15.26
N PHE A 108 -2.98 0.04 -15.26
CA PHE A 108 -3.70 -0.73 -14.25
C PHE A 108 -2.76 -1.74 -13.60
N GLN A 109 -2.73 -1.76 -12.26
CA GLN A 109 -1.90 -2.66 -11.48
C GLN A 109 -2.77 -3.63 -10.67
N PRO A 110 -2.85 -4.91 -11.04
CA PRO A 110 -3.70 -5.89 -10.37
C PRO A 110 -3.38 -6.09 -8.88
N SER A 111 -2.10 -5.99 -8.48
CA SER A 111 -1.69 -6.16 -7.08
C SER A 111 -2.32 -5.15 -6.12
N GLU A 112 -2.71 -3.96 -6.59
CA GLU A 112 -3.41 -2.97 -5.77
C GLU A 112 -4.79 -3.47 -5.34
N PHE A 113 -5.49 -4.18 -6.23
CA PHE A 113 -6.80 -4.76 -5.96
C PHE A 113 -6.75 -6.02 -5.08
N ALA A 114 -5.57 -6.64 -4.95
CA ALA A 114 -5.38 -7.76 -4.03
C ALA A 114 -5.71 -7.40 -2.58
N LYS A 115 -5.53 -6.13 -2.17
CA LYS A 115 -5.78 -5.66 -0.80
C LYS A 115 -7.27 -5.71 -0.41
N PRO A 116 -8.19 -5.00 -1.10
CA PRO A 116 -9.60 -5.08 -0.77
C PRO A 116 -10.19 -6.48 -1.00
N VAL A 117 -9.72 -7.22 -2.00
CA VAL A 117 -10.14 -8.59 -2.26
C VAL A 117 -9.71 -9.54 -1.14
N LEU A 118 -8.47 -9.44 -0.68
CA LEU A 118 -7.98 -10.19 0.48
C LEU A 118 -8.80 -9.85 1.73
N ALA A 119 -9.14 -8.58 1.95
CA ALA A 119 -9.94 -8.18 3.11
C ALA A 119 -11.32 -8.85 3.12
N ILE A 120 -11.99 -8.93 1.96
CA ILE A 120 -13.28 -9.63 1.80
C ILE A 120 -13.10 -11.13 2.09
N PHE A 121 -12.07 -11.75 1.51
CA PHE A 121 -11.77 -13.16 1.74
C PHE A 121 -11.50 -13.46 3.22
N LEU A 122 -10.65 -12.67 3.87
CA LEU A 122 -10.32 -12.85 5.29
C LEU A 122 -11.55 -12.70 6.18
N ALA A 123 -12.37 -11.68 5.94
CA ALA A 123 -13.60 -11.45 6.70
C ALA A 123 -14.57 -12.63 6.58
N TRP A 124 -14.79 -13.10 5.36
CA TRP A 124 -15.64 -14.28 5.11
C TRP A 124 -15.07 -15.54 5.75
N PHE A 125 -13.77 -15.79 5.57
CA PHE A 125 -13.12 -17.01 6.04
C PHE A 125 -13.12 -17.09 7.57
N VAL A 126 -12.79 -16.00 8.25
CA VAL A 126 -12.79 -15.94 9.71
C VAL A 126 -14.20 -16.03 10.28
N ASP A 127 -15.18 -15.32 9.70
CA ASP A 127 -16.58 -15.42 10.12
C ASP A 127 -17.12 -16.86 10.05
N MET A 128 -16.76 -17.59 8.97
CA MET A 128 -17.20 -18.98 8.78
C MET A 128 -16.47 -19.98 9.70
N ARG A 129 -15.23 -19.68 10.09
CA ARG A 129 -14.34 -20.60 10.80
C ARG A 129 -14.01 -20.16 12.24
N LYS A 130 -14.68 -19.15 12.80
CA LYS A 130 -14.34 -18.57 14.11
C LYS A 130 -14.25 -19.58 15.25
N ASN A 131 -15.12 -20.59 15.29
CA ASN A 131 -15.13 -21.63 16.31
C ASN A 131 -14.07 -22.73 16.10
N ALA A 132 -13.41 -22.76 14.94
CA ALA A 132 -12.44 -23.77 14.54
C ALA A 132 -11.11 -23.18 14.05
N ILE A 133 -10.81 -21.92 14.45
CA ILE A 133 -9.71 -21.15 13.88
C ILE A 133 -8.33 -21.81 14.10
N ASN A 134 -8.17 -22.51 15.23
CA ASN A 134 -6.94 -23.20 15.62
C ASN A 134 -6.86 -24.65 15.13
N THR A 135 -7.77 -25.07 14.26
CA THR A 135 -7.75 -26.43 13.69
C THR A 135 -6.92 -26.50 12.42
N LYS A 136 -6.29 -27.65 12.17
CA LYS A 136 -5.53 -27.90 10.92
C LYS A 136 -6.39 -27.68 9.67
N HIS A 137 -7.69 -28.03 9.73
CA HIS A 137 -8.65 -27.85 8.64
C HIS A 137 -8.98 -26.38 8.33
N THR A 138 -8.59 -25.44 9.20
CA THR A 138 -8.71 -24.00 8.99
C THR A 138 -7.37 -23.39 8.59
N ILE A 139 -6.31 -23.74 9.32
CA ILE A 139 -4.98 -23.14 9.13
C ILE A 139 -4.38 -23.52 7.77
N VAL A 140 -4.47 -24.81 7.37
CA VAL A 140 -3.86 -25.25 6.11
C VAL A 140 -4.48 -24.57 4.89
N PRO A 141 -5.81 -24.57 4.67
CA PRO A 141 -6.41 -23.87 3.53
C PRO A 141 -6.15 -22.35 3.56
N ALA A 142 -6.19 -21.73 4.75
CA ALA A 142 -5.87 -20.32 4.90
C ALA A 142 -4.42 -20.01 4.47
N SER A 143 -3.47 -20.79 4.97
CA SER A 143 -2.05 -20.64 4.62
C SER A 143 -1.79 -20.85 3.13
N MET A 144 -2.49 -21.81 2.49
CA MET A 144 -2.37 -22.05 1.05
C MET A 144 -2.92 -20.87 0.23
N ALA A 145 -4.10 -20.36 0.58
CA ALA A 145 -4.72 -19.23 -0.13
C ALA A 145 -3.88 -17.94 0.04
N LEU A 146 -3.51 -17.64 1.28
CA LEU A 146 -2.69 -16.46 1.61
C LEU A 146 -1.28 -16.56 1.05
N GLY A 147 -0.64 -17.72 1.22
CA GLY A 147 0.70 -17.98 0.70
C GLY A 147 0.73 -17.90 -0.82
N GLY A 148 -0.22 -18.52 -1.50
CA GLY A 148 -0.36 -18.44 -2.96
C GLY A 148 -0.54 -17.00 -3.46
N LEU A 149 -1.44 -16.23 -2.84
CA LEU A 149 -1.64 -14.81 -3.19
C LEU A 149 -0.39 -13.98 -2.89
N ALA A 150 0.21 -14.15 -1.71
CA ALA A 150 1.39 -13.40 -1.30
C ALA A 150 2.58 -13.69 -2.23
N ILE A 151 2.80 -14.93 -2.61
CA ILE A 151 3.86 -15.32 -3.56
C ILE A 151 3.57 -14.73 -4.94
N ALA A 152 2.35 -14.86 -5.46
CA ALA A 152 1.97 -14.30 -6.75
C ALA A 152 2.20 -12.77 -6.82
N VAL A 153 1.85 -12.06 -5.74
CA VAL A 153 2.09 -10.62 -5.63
C VAL A 153 3.58 -10.32 -5.42
N ALA A 154 4.32 -11.10 -4.60
CA ALA A 154 5.72 -10.86 -4.27
C ALA A 154 6.66 -10.94 -5.49
N VAL A 155 6.30 -11.73 -6.49
CA VAL A 155 7.05 -11.82 -7.75
C VAL A 155 7.08 -10.45 -8.44
N ALA A 156 5.94 -9.77 -8.48
CA ALA A 156 5.80 -8.46 -9.09
C ALA A 156 6.09 -7.32 -8.09
N ASP A 157 5.54 -7.38 -6.88
CA ASP A 157 5.61 -6.32 -5.87
C ASP A 157 5.72 -6.89 -4.44
N LEU A 158 6.96 -7.00 -3.99
CA LEU A 158 7.25 -7.47 -2.62
C LEU A 158 6.67 -6.55 -1.55
N GLY A 159 6.51 -5.26 -1.84
CA GLY A 159 5.96 -4.29 -0.88
C GLY A 159 4.49 -4.54 -0.59
N THR A 160 3.70 -4.66 -1.64
CA THR A 160 2.28 -5.01 -1.51
C THR A 160 2.11 -6.39 -0.87
N ALA A 161 2.97 -7.38 -1.21
CA ALA A 161 2.93 -8.69 -0.56
C ALA A 161 3.12 -8.61 0.97
N ILE A 162 4.05 -7.77 1.45
CA ILE A 162 4.24 -7.53 2.89
C ILE A 162 2.98 -6.94 3.52
N VAL A 163 2.35 -5.94 2.88
CA VAL A 163 1.09 -5.36 3.36
C VAL A 163 0.00 -6.41 3.49
N LEU A 164 -0.14 -7.30 2.48
CA LEU A 164 -1.14 -8.38 2.51
C LEU A 164 -0.90 -9.33 3.68
N VAL A 165 0.35 -9.75 3.89
CA VAL A 165 0.69 -10.68 4.98
C VAL A 165 0.51 -10.02 6.34
N LEU A 166 0.94 -8.77 6.53
CA LEU A 166 0.71 -8.03 7.78
C LEU A 166 -0.78 -7.89 8.08
N THR A 167 -1.59 -7.57 7.06
CA THR A 167 -3.05 -7.47 7.19
C THR A 167 -3.65 -8.80 7.63
N ALA A 168 -3.30 -9.90 6.97
CA ALA A 168 -3.78 -11.24 7.32
C ALA A 168 -3.34 -11.63 8.73
N THR A 169 -2.11 -11.33 9.10
CA THR A 169 -1.54 -11.59 10.42
C THR A 169 -2.36 -10.91 11.53
N VAL A 170 -2.69 -9.62 11.36
CA VAL A 170 -3.51 -8.88 12.33
C VAL A 170 -4.91 -9.46 12.43
N VAL A 171 -5.56 -9.76 11.28
CA VAL A 171 -6.91 -10.33 11.28
C VAL A 171 -6.96 -11.67 11.99
N PHE A 172 -6.04 -12.59 11.70
CA PHE A 172 -6.00 -13.90 12.36
C PHE A 172 -5.63 -13.80 13.85
N TYR A 173 -4.72 -12.89 14.21
CA TYR A 173 -4.38 -12.65 15.62
C TYR A 173 -5.60 -12.18 16.42
N VAL A 174 -6.33 -11.19 15.90
CA VAL A 174 -7.55 -10.66 16.54
C VAL A 174 -8.68 -11.70 16.55
N ALA A 175 -8.72 -12.59 15.55
CA ALA A 175 -9.67 -13.70 15.48
C ALA A 175 -9.38 -14.84 16.48
N GLY A 176 -8.29 -14.76 17.25
CA GLY A 176 -7.94 -15.73 18.29
C GLY A 176 -7.06 -16.88 17.81
N LEU A 177 -6.24 -16.66 16.78
CA LEU A 177 -5.22 -17.64 16.37
C LEU A 177 -4.20 -17.85 17.48
N ASP A 178 -3.93 -19.11 17.84
CA ASP A 178 -2.93 -19.47 18.85
C ASP A 178 -1.56 -18.89 18.53
N ARG A 179 -0.86 -18.39 19.57
CA ARG A 179 0.47 -17.77 19.43
C ARG A 179 1.48 -18.66 18.70
N ARG A 180 1.38 -19.98 18.80
CA ARG A 180 2.25 -20.94 18.10
C ARG A 180 2.15 -20.79 16.59
N PHE A 181 0.93 -20.74 16.07
CA PHE A 181 0.70 -20.58 14.63
C PHE A 181 1.08 -19.18 14.14
N PHE A 182 0.85 -18.17 14.99
CA PHE A 182 1.27 -16.80 14.72
C PHE A 182 2.80 -16.71 14.58
N VAL A 183 3.55 -17.23 15.54
CA VAL A 183 5.03 -17.26 15.50
C VAL A 183 5.52 -18.06 14.30
N THR A 184 4.91 -19.23 14.02
CA THR A 184 5.26 -20.04 12.86
C THR A 184 5.03 -19.26 11.55
N ALA A 185 3.87 -18.58 11.40
CA ALA A 185 3.58 -17.75 10.23
C ALA A 185 4.59 -16.60 10.07
N LEU A 186 4.99 -15.96 11.17
CA LEU A 186 6.00 -14.91 11.16
C LEU A 186 7.39 -15.44 10.76
N CYS A 187 7.80 -16.59 11.28
CA CYS A 187 9.06 -17.25 10.88
C CYS A 187 9.07 -17.64 9.41
N VAL A 188 7.97 -18.21 8.92
CA VAL A 188 7.79 -18.54 7.51
C VAL A 188 7.86 -17.29 6.64
N LEU A 189 7.20 -16.20 7.05
CA LEU A 189 7.26 -14.92 6.35
C LEU A 189 8.69 -14.38 6.27
N MET A 190 9.43 -14.40 7.38
CA MET A 190 10.83 -13.96 7.43
C MET A 190 11.70 -14.80 6.50
N LEU A 191 11.52 -16.13 6.52
CA LEU A 191 12.25 -17.04 5.64
C LEU A 191 11.96 -16.75 4.17
N PHE A 192 10.68 -16.66 3.77
CA PHE A 192 10.31 -16.37 2.39
C PHE A 192 10.75 -14.97 1.94
N SER A 193 10.67 -13.96 2.81
CA SER A 193 11.17 -12.62 2.54
C SER A 193 12.68 -12.63 2.34
N GLY A 194 13.42 -13.38 3.16
CA GLY A 194 14.86 -13.59 3.01
C GLY A 194 15.22 -14.23 1.67
N ILE A 195 14.56 -15.33 1.33
CA ILE A 195 14.72 -16.01 0.03
C ILE A 195 14.39 -15.06 -1.12
N ALA A 196 13.28 -14.33 -1.03
CA ALA A 196 12.86 -13.37 -2.05
C ALA A 196 13.85 -12.20 -2.21
N ILE A 197 14.53 -11.77 -1.15
CA ILE A 197 15.58 -10.74 -1.21
C ILE A 197 16.81 -11.32 -1.90
N ILE A 198 17.27 -12.50 -1.50
CA ILE A 198 18.48 -13.15 -2.03
C ILE A 198 18.30 -13.54 -3.51
N SER A 199 17.09 -13.85 -3.95
CA SER A 199 16.82 -14.30 -5.32
C SER A 199 17.07 -13.25 -6.41
N LYS A 200 17.18 -11.96 -6.07
CA LYS A 200 17.37 -10.87 -7.05
C LYS A 200 18.47 -9.90 -6.58
N PRO A 201 19.55 -9.69 -7.35
CA PRO A 201 20.66 -8.82 -6.96
C PRO A 201 20.23 -7.39 -6.59
N TYR A 202 19.26 -6.81 -7.33
CA TYR A 202 18.77 -5.47 -7.03
C TYR A 202 18.07 -5.36 -5.65
N ARG A 203 17.48 -6.45 -5.15
CA ARG A 203 16.84 -6.46 -3.81
C ARG A 203 17.90 -6.52 -2.70
N ILE A 204 18.97 -7.29 -2.93
CA ILE A 204 20.13 -7.33 -2.04
C ILE A 204 20.76 -5.93 -1.95
N ALA A 205 20.98 -5.28 -3.11
CA ALA A 205 21.54 -3.94 -3.17
C ALA A 205 20.75 -2.90 -2.33
N ARG A 206 19.41 -2.99 -2.36
CA ARG A 206 18.56 -2.10 -1.55
C ARG A 206 18.69 -2.33 -0.05
N VAL A 207 18.79 -3.59 0.38
CA VAL A 207 18.96 -3.93 1.80
C VAL A 207 20.36 -3.54 2.28
N VAL A 208 21.38 -3.87 1.48
CA VAL A 208 22.78 -3.56 1.79
C VAL A 208 23.02 -2.05 1.85
N GLY A 209 22.44 -1.29 0.91
CA GLY A 209 22.54 0.18 0.92
C GLY A 209 21.82 0.84 2.10
N PHE A 210 20.92 0.14 2.78
CA PHE A 210 20.26 0.61 3.99
C PHE A 210 21.10 0.39 5.26
N ILE A 211 21.92 -0.68 5.30
CA ILE A 211 22.74 -1.04 6.47
C ILE A 211 24.01 -0.18 6.47
N PRO A 212 24.35 0.53 7.57
CA PRO A 212 25.64 1.19 7.70
C PRO A 212 26.78 0.20 7.44
N HIS A 213 27.74 0.57 6.60
CA HIS A 213 28.86 -0.32 6.18
C HIS A 213 28.42 -1.60 5.45
N GLY A 214 27.16 -1.67 4.99
CA GLY A 214 26.60 -2.87 4.35
C GLY A 214 27.39 -3.32 3.12
N TYR A 215 27.99 -2.40 2.36
CA TYR A 215 28.83 -2.71 1.21
C TYR A 215 30.15 -3.37 1.62
N GLU A 216 30.72 -3.04 2.77
CA GLU A 216 31.90 -3.68 3.31
C GLU A 216 31.59 -5.10 3.79
N MET A 217 30.45 -5.27 4.47
CA MET A 217 29.95 -6.60 4.83
C MET A 217 29.68 -7.46 3.59
N LEU A 218 29.08 -6.90 2.55
CA LEU A 218 28.84 -7.61 1.30
C LEU A 218 30.16 -8.07 0.67
N ALA A 219 31.21 -7.24 0.75
CA ALA A 219 32.54 -7.55 0.25
C ALA A 219 33.12 -8.83 0.87
N TYR A 220 32.80 -9.10 2.13
CA TYR A 220 33.25 -10.28 2.84
C TYR A 220 32.49 -11.55 2.43
N PHE A 221 31.19 -11.44 2.15
CA PHE A 221 30.32 -12.57 1.81
C PHE A 221 30.23 -12.87 0.30
N ASP A 222 30.46 -11.89 -0.56
CA ASP A 222 30.40 -12.06 -2.03
C ASP A 222 31.73 -12.66 -2.59
N LYS A 223 31.95 -13.92 -2.29
CA LYS A 223 33.12 -14.65 -2.81
C LYS A 223 33.13 -14.79 -4.33
N SER A 224 31.95 -14.77 -4.97
CA SER A 224 31.83 -14.90 -6.45
C SER A 224 32.04 -13.57 -7.17
N GLY A 225 32.02 -12.45 -6.47
CA GLY A 225 32.06 -11.09 -7.06
C GLY A 225 30.83 -10.73 -7.90
N SER A 226 29.85 -11.61 -8.02
CA SER A 226 28.68 -11.42 -8.89
C SER A 226 27.80 -10.27 -8.43
N ILE A 227 27.67 -10.08 -7.13
CA ILE A 227 26.87 -8.99 -6.56
C ILE A 227 27.62 -7.67 -6.73
N ARG A 228 28.94 -7.66 -6.54
CA ARG A 228 29.78 -6.46 -6.81
C ARG A 228 29.79 -6.08 -8.28
N ALA A 229 29.89 -7.06 -9.20
CA ALA A 229 29.81 -6.81 -10.63
C ALA A 229 28.45 -6.18 -10.99
N TYR A 230 27.36 -6.74 -10.48
CA TYR A 230 26.03 -6.15 -10.64
C TYR A 230 25.93 -4.74 -10.06
N LEU A 231 26.50 -4.52 -8.87
CA LEU A 231 26.53 -3.21 -8.23
C LEU A 231 27.38 -2.18 -9.00
N ALA A 232 28.43 -2.61 -9.68
CA ALA A 232 29.26 -1.76 -10.51
C ALA A 232 28.61 -1.47 -11.88
N GLU A 233 27.90 -2.44 -12.45
CA GLU A 233 27.25 -2.34 -13.76
C GLU A 233 25.88 -1.67 -13.68
N SER A 234 25.08 -2.01 -12.67
CA SER A 234 23.88 -1.23 -12.35
C SER A 234 24.37 0.05 -11.71
N LYS A 235 23.94 1.20 -12.25
CA LYS A 235 24.09 2.50 -11.56
C LYS A 235 23.36 2.45 -10.20
N THR A 236 23.89 1.65 -9.27
CA THR A 236 23.37 1.42 -7.91
C THR A 236 23.45 2.67 -7.05
N SER A 237 24.03 3.73 -7.59
CA SER A 237 23.78 5.08 -7.12
C SER A 237 22.28 5.37 -6.95
N ASP A 238 21.37 4.78 -7.78
CA ASP A 238 19.97 5.17 -7.78
C ASP A 238 19.23 4.82 -6.50
N THR A 239 19.42 3.63 -5.90
CA THR A 239 18.67 3.27 -4.69
C THR A 239 19.22 3.92 -3.42
N GLY A 240 20.53 3.96 -3.26
CA GLY A 240 21.19 4.71 -2.19
C GLY A 240 21.00 6.22 -2.37
N TYR A 241 21.06 6.68 -3.61
CA TYR A 241 20.82 8.07 -3.99
C TYR A 241 19.38 8.50 -3.66
N GLN A 242 18.35 7.70 -4.04
CA GLN A 242 16.96 7.99 -3.70
C GLN A 242 16.72 8.11 -2.19
N ALA A 243 17.27 7.17 -1.40
CA ALA A 243 17.17 7.23 0.06
C ALA A 243 17.85 8.48 0.64
N LEU A 244 19.01 8.83 0.11
CA LEU A 244 19.74 10.02 0.55
C LEU A 244 18.97 11.30 0.20
N GLN A 245 18.51 11.43 -1.05
CA GLN A 245 17.76 12.62 -1.50
C GLN A 245 16.43 12.75 -0.77
N SER A 246 15.77 11.64 -0.45
CA SER A 246 14.53 11.63 0.36
C SER A 246 14.79 12.18 1.77
N LYS A 247 15.89 11.78 2.43
CA LYS A 247 16.28 12.30 3.75
C LYS A 247 16.67 13.77 3.69
N ILE A 248 17.40 14.20 2.64
CA ILE A 248 17.75 15.59 2.42
C ILE A 248 16.49 16.43 2.23
N ALA A 249 15.51 15.96 1.44
CA ALA A 249 14.23 16.63 1.24
C ALA A 249 13.53 16.89 2.59
N VAL A 250 13.29 15.82 3.37
CA VAL A 250 12.63 15.93 4.67
C VAL A 250 13.43 16.82 5.63
N GLY A 251 14.76 16.68 5.65
CA GLY A 251 15.63 17.47 6.53
C GLY A 251 15.69 18.94 6.17
N SER A 252 15.63 19.29 4.87
CA SER A 252 15.69 20.68 4.39
C SER A 252 14.42 21.48 4.69
N GLY A 253 13.28 20.81 4.87
CA GLY A 253 12.01 21.47 5.16
C GLY A 253 11.90 22.03 6.59
N GLY A 254 12.67 21.52 7.54
CA GLY A 254 12.59 21.99 8.94
C GLY A 254 11.19 21.82 9.54
N ALA A 255 10.77 22.78 10.38
CA ALA A 255 9.46 22.72 11.03
C ALA A 255 8.32 23.18 10.11
N LEU A 256 8.50 24.26 9.37
CA LEU A 256 7.44 24.93 8.58
C LEU A 256 7.49 24.63 7.09
N GLY A 257 8.57 24.02 6.60
CA GLY A 257 8.80 23.80 5.18
C GLY A 257 9.39 25.01 4.46
N VAL A 258 9.85 24.79 3.23
CA VAL A 258 10.36 25.86 2.36
C VAL A 258 9.24 26.62 1.64
N GLY A 259 8.00 26.16 1.75
CA GLY A 259 6.83 26.70 1.07
C GLY A 259 6.33 25.79 -0.06
N LEU A 260 5.00 25.80 -0.26
CA LEU A 260 4.35 25.03 -1.31
C LEU A 260 4.92 25.44 -2.68
N MET A 261 5.17 24.46 -3.55
CA MET A 261 5.79 24.63 -4.87
C MET A 261 7.27 25.05 -4.87
N GLN A 262 7.89 25.32 -3.72
CA GLN A 262 9.28 25.81 -3.62
C GLN A 262 10.31 24.71 -3.32
N GLY A 263 9.88 23.46 -3.21
CA GLY A 263 10.78 22.31 -3.04
C GLY A 263 11.76 22.16 -4.21
N ARG A 264 13.03 21.91 -3.90
CA ARG A 264 14.11 21.76 -4.89
C ARG A 264 14.33 20.30 -5.27
N GLN A 265 14.10 19.37 -4.35
CA GLN A 265 14.39 17.94 -4.57
C GLN A 265 13.52 17.32 -5.70
N LYS A 266 12.32 17.84 -5.92
CA LYS A 266 11.47 17.46 -7.06
C LYS A 266 12.02 17.88 -8.44
N LEU A 267 13.03 18.77 -8.49
CA LEU A 267 13.68 19.23 -9.72
C LEU A 267 14.74 18.22 -10.20
N PHE A 268 14.32 16.96 -10.43
CA PHE A 268 15.12 15.83 -10.90
C PHE A 268 16.17 15.29 -9.93
N TYR A 269 16.32 15.86 -8.72
CA TYR A 269 17.19 15.28 -7.70
C TYR A 269 16.59 14.02 -7.07
N LEU A 270 15.26 14.00 -6.84
CA LEU A 270 14.56 12.86 -6.27
C LEU A 270 13.74 12.15 -7.37
N PRO A 271 14.21 10.97 -7.86
CA PRO A 271 13.42 10.16 -8.78
C PRO A 271 12.10 9.74 -8.15
N GLU A 272 11.04 9.64 -8.96
CA GLU A 272 9.70 9.21 -8.51
C GLU A 272 9.13 10.07 -7.37
N ALA A 273 9.44 11.38 -7.36
CA ALA A 273 9.00 12.32 -6.34
C ALA A 273 7.46 12.43 -6.21
N HIS A 274 6.73 12.26 -7.32
CA HIS A 274 5.27 12.36 -7.35
C HIS A 274 4.54 11.01 -7.08
N THR A 275 5.27 9.89 -7.07
CA THR A 275 4.74 8.55 -6.81
C THR A 275 5.16 8.06 -5.42
N ASP A 276 6.29 7.38 -5.31
CA ASP A 276 6.71 6.66 -4.11
C ASP A 276 7.29 7.56 -3.02
N PHE A 277 7.85 8.72 -3.40
CA PHE A 277 8.52 9.65 -2.51
C PHE A 277 7.77 10.97 -2.30
N ILE A 278 6.45 10.99 -2.56
CA ILE A 278 5.65 12.21 -2.39
C ILE A 278 5.68 12.73 -0.94
N TYR A 279 5.81 11.83 0.04
CA TYR A 279 5.94 12.21 1.45
C TYR A 279 7.23 12.98 1.74
N ALA A 280 8.31 12.75 0.96
CA ALA A 280 9.54 13.55 1.04
C ALA A 280 9.29 14.97 0.53
N VAL A 281 8.51 15.14 -0.54
CA VAL A 281 8.12 16.46 -1.04
C VAL A 281 7.23 17.18 -0.03
N VAL A 282 6.29 16.48 0.62
CA VAL A 282 5.50 17.03 1.74
C VAL A 282 6.43 17.53 2.84
N GLY A 283 7.44 16.72 3.22
CA GLY A 283 8.42 17.09 4.24
C GLY A 283 9.26 18.29 3.86
N GLU A 284 9.68 18.43 2.58
CA GLU A 284 10.43 19.58 2.10
C GLU A 284 9.56 20.85 2.07
N GLU A 285 8.36 20.77 1.48
CA GLU A 285 7.54 21.95 1.20
C GLU A 285 6.74 22.44 2.41
N LEU A 286 6.21 21.53 3.23
CA LEU A 286 5.35 21.82 4.39
C LEU A 286 6.01 21.47 5.73
N GLY A 287 7.23 20.97 5.71
CA GLY A 287 8.02 20.67 6.88
C GLY A 287 7.42 19.58 7.78
N LEU A 288 7.80 19.62 9.06
CA LEU A 288 7.33 18.69 10.08
C LEU A 288 5.80 18.80 10.26
N PHE A 289 5.21 19.98 10.15
CA PHE A 289 3.76 20.17 10.27
C PHE A 289 3.00 19.44 9.15
N GLY A 290 3.47 19.50 7.90
CA GLY A 290 2.88 18.77 6.79
C GLY A 290 2.98 17.25 6.99
N CYS A 291 4.16 16.77 7.39
CA CYS A 291 4.39 15.36 7.69
C CYS A 291 3.49 14.85 8.83
N THR A 292 3.40 15.59 9.92
CA THR A 292 2.56 15.21 11.07
C THR A 292 1.06 15.28 10.76
N ALA A 293 0.62 16.24 9.94
CA ALA A 293 -0.76 16.32 9.48
C ALA A 293 -1.16 15.09 8.63
N VAL A 294 -0.30 14.65 7.72
CA VAL A 294 -0.52 13.42 6.93
C VAL A 294 -0.57 12.20 7.85
N LEU A 295 0.38 12.06 8.76
CA LEU A 295 0.38 10.96 9.75
C LEU A 295 -0.89 10.98 10.60
N ALA A 296 -1.31 12.16 11.08
CA ALA A 296 -2.55 12.33 11.85
C ALA A 296 -3.79 11.91 11.05
N GLY A 297 -3.85 12.20 9.75
CA GLY A 297 -4.91 11.74 8.86
C GLY A 297 -5.00 10.21 8.81
N PHE A 298 -3.88 9.50 8.67
CA PHE A 298 -3.85 8.04 8.70
C PHE A 298 -4.16 7.45 10.08
N LEU A 299 -3.71 8.10 11.17
CA LEU A 299 -4.06 7.69 12.54
C LEU A 299 -5.55 7.89 12.82
N LEU A 300 -6.14 8.96 12.32
CA LEU A 300 -7.59 9.20 12.41
C LEU A 300 -8.39 8.14 11.64
N LEU A 301 -7.94 7.78 10.44
CA LEU A 301 -8.53 6.70 9.65
C LEU A 301 -8.40 5.35 10.39
N LEU A 302 -7.23 5.06 10.95
CA LEU A 302 -7.01 3.85 11.76
C LEU A 302 -7.96 3.83 12.96
N TRP A 303 -8.04 4.90 13.72
CA TRP A 303 -8.91 5.01 14.88
C TRP A 303 -10.38 4.80 14.51
N ARG A 304 -10.88 5.46 13.45
CA ARG A 304 -12.26 5.30 12.99
C ARG A 304 -12.53 3.89 12.48
N GLY A 305 -11.61 3.29 11.73
CA GLY A 305 -11.74 1.92 11.26
C GLY A 305 -11.72 0.88 12.39
N LEU A 306 -10.87 1.05 13.41
CA LEU A 306 -10.90 0.21 14.61
C LEU A 306 -12.20 0.40 15.41
N ARG A 307 -12.73 1.62 15.47
CA ARG A 307 -14.04 1.85 16.07
C ARG A 307 -15.14 1.08 15.34
N LEU A 308 -15.12 1.02 14.00
CA LEU A 308 -16.06 0.22 13.22
C LEU A 308 -15.95 -1.29 13.53
N TYR A 309 -14.74 -1.79 13.76
CA TYR A 309 -14.55 -3.17 14.22
C TYR A 309 -15.34 -3.46 15.50
N TRP A 310 -15.33 -2.54 16.48
CA TRP A 310 -16.05 -2.73 17.74
C TRP A 310 -17.56 -2.49 17.62
N LEU A 311 -18.00 -1.59 16.76
CA LEU A 311 -19.41 -1.21 16.61
C LEU A 311 -20.18 -2.10 15.64
N SER A 312 -19.50 -2.80 14.73
CA SER A 312 -20.19 -3.65 13.74
C SER A 312 -20.97 -4.77 14.42
N PRO A 313 -22.23 -5.01 14.04
CA PRO A 313 -23.11 -5.99 14.68
C PRO A 313 -22.76 -7.43 14.31
N ASP A 314 -22.13 -7.67 13.17
CA ASP A 314 -21.79 -8.99 12.66
C ASP A 314 -20.27 -9.18 12.51
N ASP A 315 -19.83 -10.43 12.67
CA ASP A 315 -18.40 -10.76 12.65
C ASP A 315 -17.76 -10.50 11.27
N PHE A 316 -18.51 -10.72 10.18
CA PHE A 316 -18.02 -10.41 8.83
C PHE A 316 -17.68 -8.92 8.69
N GLY A 317 -18.58 -8.01 9.12
CA GLY A 317 -18.34 -6.57 9.09
C GLY A 317 -17.18 -6.15 9.99
N ARG A 318 -17.04 -6.77 11.17
CA ARG A 318 -15.90 -6.55 12.09
C ARG A 318 -14.57 -6.83 11.41
N TYR A 319 -14.41 -8.05 10.89
CA TYR A 319 -13.14 -8.45 10.26
C TYR A 319 -12.90 -7.75 8.94
N LEU A 320 -13.95 -7.40 8.18
CA LEU A 320 -13.84 -6.58 6.98
C LEU A 320 -13.29 -5.19 7.31
N ALA A 321 -13.86 -4.51 8.32
CA ALA A 321 -13.39 -3.21 8.75
C ALA A 321 -11.94 -3.26 9.24
N LEU A 322 -11.59 -4.28 10.04
CA LEU A 322 -10.22 -4.48 10.52
C LEU A 322 -9.23 -4.69 9.37
N ALA A 323 -9.55 -5.57 8.43
CA ALA A 323 -8.66 -5.89 7.31
C ALA A 323 -8.44 -4.70 6.38
N LEU A 324 -9.50 -4.00 5.98
CA LEU A 324 -9.41 -2.82 5.11
C LEU A 324 -8.61 -1.70 5.77
N THR A 325 -8.90 -1.40 7.03
CA THR A 325 -8.20 -0.36 7.79
C THR A 325 -6.72 -0.70 7.96
N SER A 326 -6.41 -1.94 8.36
CA SER A 326 -5.03 -2.40 8.54
C SER A 326 -4.23 -2.34 7.24
N SER A 327 -4.83 -2.72 6.10
CA SER A 327 -4.15 -2.70 4.80
C SER A 327 -3.77 -1.27 4.37
N ILE A 328 -4.68 -0.30 4.53
CA ILE A 328 -4.43 1.11 4.21
C ILE A 328 -3.34 1.67 5.14
N PHE A 329 -3.46 1.40 6.45
CA PHE A 329 -2.52 1.92 7.44
C PHE A 329 -1.12 1.33 7.29
N PHE A 330 -0.97 0.02 7.09
CA PHE A 330 0.34 -0.59 6.87
C PHE A 330 1.00 -0.09 5.61
N GLN A 331 0.26 0.08 4.53
CA GLN A 331 0.82 0.66 3.31
C GLN A 331 1.34 2.07 3.55
N ALA A 332 0.57 2.92 4.22
CA ALA A 332 0.99 4.28 4.57
C ALA A 332 2.21 4.28 5.50
N LEU A 333 2.20 3.45 6.55
CA LEU A 333 3.29 3.36 7.51
C LEU A 333 4.59 2.91 6.84
N ILE A 334 4.53 1.90 5.96
CA ILE A 334 5.72 1.42 5.24
C ILE A 334 6.25 2.52 4.31
N ASN A 335 5.40 3.21 3.54
CA ASN A 335 5.85 4.30 2.68
C ASN A 335 6.52 5.41 3.50
N MET A 336 5.86 5.92 4.54
CA MET A 336 6.41 6.98 5.39
C MET A 336 7.73 6.55 6.05
N SER A 337 7.81 5.31 6.55
CA SER A 337 9.03 4.76 7.16
C SER A 337 10.20 4.69 6.17
N VAL A 338 9.95 4.27 4.94
CA VAL A 338 10.96 4.23 3.87
C VAL A 338 11.46 5.64 3.55
N VAL A 339 10.55 6.61 3.41
CA VAL A 339 10.89 8.00 3.07
C VAL A 339 11.76 8.66 4.13
N VAL A 340 11.48 8.44 5.41
CA VAL A 340 12.31 8.97 6.51
C VAL A 340 13.56 8.13 6.80
N GLY A 341 13.75 7.04 6.04
CA GLY A 341 14.94 6.19 6.12
C GLY A 341 14.96 5.20 7.27
N LEU A 342 13.79 4.77 7.75
CA LEU A 342 13.65 3.68 8.73
C LEU A 342 13.56 2.30 8.08
N GLY A 343 13.55 2.22 6.74
CA GLY A 343 13.49 0.98 5.99
C GLY A 343 14.18 1.08 4.63
N PRO A 344 14.49 -0.07 3.99
CA PRO A 344 15.08 -0.09 2.67
C PRO A 344 14.12 0.50 1.63
N THR A 345 14.66 1.19 0.63
CA THR A 345 13.88 1.85 -0.43
C THR A 345 12.97 0.86 -1.13
N LYS A 346 11.68 1.18 -1.21
CA LYS A 346 10.64 0.40 -1.88
C LYS A 346 9.67 1.31 -2.58
N GLY A 347 9.29 0.95 -3.80
CA GLY A 347 8.27 1.62 -4.57
C GLY A 347 6.87 1.17 -4.11
N ILE A 348 6.33 1.80 -3.08
CA ILE A 348 4.94 1.63 -2.64
C ILE A 348 4.32 3.01 -2.56
N PRO A 349 3.22 3.28 -3.28
CA PRO A 349 2.59 4.59 -3.22
C PRO A 349 1.94 4.84 -1.86
N LEU A 350 1.98 6.10 -1.40
CA LEU A 350 1.25 6.55 -0.22
C LEU A 350 -0.26 6.60 -0.53
N PRO A 351 -1.11 5.85 0.18
CA PRO A 351 -2.54 5.78 -0.14
C PRO A 351 -3.20 7.17 -0.19
N MET A 352 -4.09 7.39 -1.15
CA MET A 352 -4.84 8.64 -1.38
C MET A 352 -4.00 9.86 -1.79
N ILE A 353 -2.70 9.90 -1.51
CA ILE A 353 -1.84 11.08 -1.71
C ILE A 353 -0.95 10.93 -2.94
N SER A 354 -0.30 9.77 -3.13
CA SER A 354 0.59 9.54 -4.27
C SER A 354 -0.13 9.52 -5.61
N PHE A 355 0.59 9.91 -6.66
CA PHE A 355 0.13 9.70 -8.02
C PHE A 355 0.05 8.20 -8.34
N GLY A 356 -1.17 7.74 -8.70
CA GLY A 356 -1.39 6.35 -9.08
C GLY A 356 -2.89 6.01 -9.17
N GLY A 357 -3.42 5.92 -10.39
CA GLY A 357 -4.85 5.72 -10.60
C GLY A 357 -5.41 4.43 -9.99
N SER A 358 -4.76 3.28 -10.23
CA SER A 358 -5.21 1.98 -9.68
C SER A 358 -5.08 1.92 -8.17
N SER A 359 -4.04 2.53 -7.59
CA SER A 359 -3.85 2.59 -6.13
C SER A 359 -4.94 3.45 -5.47
N LEU A 360 -5.24 4.61 -6.06
CA LEU A 360 -6.32 5.48 -5.58
C LEU A 360 -7.67 4.78 -5.67
N LEU A 361 -7.97 4.12 -6.80
CA LEU A 361 -9.23 3.40 -6.98
C LEU A 361 -9.37 2.25 -5.97
N ALA A 362 -8.35 1.41 -5.80
CA ALA A 362 -8.37 0.32 -4.83
C ALA A 362 -8.55 0.82 -3.39
N THR A 363 -7.88 1.93 -3.05
CA THR A 363 -7.99 2.55 -1.72
C THR A 363 -9.38 3.14 -1.48
N LEU A 364 -9.97 3.85 -2.47
CA LEU A 364 -11.31 4.42 -2.32
C LEU A 364 -12.41 3.36 -2.35
N ILE A 365 -12.21 2.23 -3.06
CA ILE A 365 -13.05 1.03 -2.94
C ILE A 365 -13.04 0.52 -1.48
N ALA A 366 -11.85 0.39 -0.88
CA ALA A 366 -11.72 -0.01 0.52
C ALA A 366 -12.42 0.98 1.47
N CYS A 367 -12.26 2.29 1.27
CA CYS A 367 -12.97 3.32 2.04
C CYS A 367 -14.49 3.27 1.83
N GLY A 368 -14.97 2.99 0.62
CA GLY A 368 -16.39 2.82 0.32
C GLY A 368 -17.02 1.66 1.09
N LEU A 369 -16.30 0.52 1.17
CA LEU A 369 -16.71 -0.62 1.99
C LEU A 369 -16.71 -0.28 3.48
N LEU A 370 -15.69 0.43 3.99
CA LEU A 370 -15.67 0.92 5.38
C LEU A 370 -16.87 1.83 5.69
N LEU A 371 -17.22 2.74 4.79
CA LEU A 371 -18.40 3.58 4.93
C LEU A 371 -19.70 2.77 4.88
N SER A 372 -19.76 1.72 4.04
CA SER A 372 -20.91 0.80 4.01
C SER A 372 -21.07 0.04 5.33
N VAL A 373 -19.97 -0.39 5.96
CA VAL A 373 -20.00 -0.99 7.31
C VAL A 373 -20.48 0.03 8.33
N SER A 374 -19.95 1.28 8.27
CA SER A 374 -20.34 2.37 9.17
C SER A 374 -21.83 2.66 9.11
N ASP A 375 -22.39 2.79 7.92
CA ASP A 375 -23.81 3.14 7.73
C ASP A 375 -24.76 2.11 8.37
N ARG A 376 -24.30 0.87 8.60
CA ARG A 376 -25.09 -0.26 9.10
C ARG A 376 -24.67 -0.75 10.48
N SER A 377 -23.73 -0.08 11.12
CA SER A 377 -23.24 -0.42 12.47
C SER A 377 -23.86 0.44 13.57
N GLY A 378 -24.74 1.37 13.23
CA GLY A 378 -25.41 2.30 14.15
C GLY A 378 -26.83 1.93 14.51
#